data_13082da86ec5ea6d1ed64f57eb59c58b
#
_entry.id   13082da86ec5ea6d1ed64f57eb59c58b
#
_cell.length_a   1.000
_cell.length_b   1.000
_cell.length_c   1.000
_cell.angle_alpha   90.00
_cell.angle_beta   90.00
_cell.angle_gamma   90.00
#
_symmetry.space_group_name_H-M   'P 1'
#
loop_
_entity.id
_entity.type
_entity.pdbx_description
1 polymer ?
#
loop_
_entity_poly.entity_id
_entity_poly.type
_entity_poly.pdbx_seq_one_letter_code
_entity_poly.pdbx_strand_id
1 'polypeptide(L)'
;MKNRVTGLGGFFFKTRNPDQIKEWYKNHLGIPTDQYGWTFWWKDENGNKCSTQWSPFKEDTTYFSPSEKQFMMNFRVENLKELLKVLKEEGVTIIGEIEEYDYGKFGWILDPEGNKIELWEPVGSVFLEDKDL
;
A
#
# COMPACT_ATOMS: atom_id res chain seq x y z
N MET A 1 16.93 -7.01 -11.62
CA MET A 1 16.63 -5.79 -10.83
C MET A 1 17.26 -5.89 -9.45
N LYS A 2 17.93 -4.88 -9.05
CA LYS A 2 18.67 -4.90 -7.80
C LYS A 2 17.81 -4.54 -6.59
N ASN A 3 17.08 -3.45 -6.67
CA ASN A 3 16.23 -2.97 -5.57
C ASN A 3 14.78 -3.03 -6.03
N ARG A 4 14.06 -4.06 -5.58
CA ARG A 4 12.66 -4.24 -5.98
C ARG A 4 11.73 -3.47 -5.06
N VAL A 5 11.75 -3.82 -3.77
CA VAL A 5 10.93 -3.14 -2.76
C VAL A 5 11.80 -2.12 -2.03
N THR A 6 11.30 -0.90 -1.90
CA THR A 6 12.03 0.19 -1.26
C THR A 6 11.47 0.55 0.12
N GLY A 7 10.33 -0.02 0.49
CA GLY A 7 9.76 0.21 1.80
C GLY A 7 8.31 -0.24 1.89
N LEU A 8 7.76 -0.18 3.09
CA LEU A 8 6.35 -0.49 3.32
C LEU A 8 5.52 0.72 2.90
N GLY A 9 4.62 0.52 1.93
CA GLY A 9 3.76 1.60 1.43
C GLY A 9 2.41 1.65 2.11
N GLY A 10 1.98 0.56 2.71
CA GLY A 10 0.70 0.55 3.39
C GLY A 10 0.38 -0.76 4.07
N PHE A 11 -0.51 -0.67 5.05
CA PHE A 11 -1.09 -1.83 5.69
C PHE A 11 -2.60 -1.64 5.76
N PHE A 12 -3.34 -2.53 5.12
CA PHE A 12 -4.79 -2.46 5.01
C PHE A 12 -5.40 -3.68 5.67
N PHE A 13 -6.47 -3.48 6.42
CA PHE A 13 -7.06 -4.60 7.14
C PHE A 13 -8.58 -4.44 7.22
N LYS A 14 -9.27 -5.59 7.31
CA LYS A 14 -10.71 -5.62 7.39
C LYS A 14 -11.18 -5.41 8.82
N THR A 15 -12.28 -4.69 8.98
CA THR A 15 -12.89 -4.47 10.27
C THR A 15 -14.41 -4.35 10.10
N ARG A 16 -15.15 -4.72 11.15
CA ARG A 16 -16.61 -4.62 11.12
C ARG A 16 -17.07 -3.19 11.01
N ASN A 17 -16.37 -2.28 11.67
CA ASN A 17 -16.77 -0.88 11.75
C ASN A 17 -15.51 0.00 11.64
N PRO A 18 -15.14 0.39 10.41
CA PRO A 18 -13.95 1.22 10.21
C PRO A 18 -13.96 2.53 10.99
N ASP A 19 -15.11 3.19 11.09
CA ASP A 19 -15.20 4.47 11.80
C ASP A 19 -14.93 4.29 13.29
N GLN A 20 -15.49 3.24 13.89
CA GLN A 20 -15.30 2.95 15.30
C GLN A 20 -13.83 2.58 15.58
N ILE A 21 -13.22 1.79 14.72
CA ILE A 21 -11.82 1.40 14.86
C ILE A 21 -10.91 2.62 14.74
N LYS A 22 -11.15 3.50 13.78
CA LYS A 22 -10.36 4.71 13.62
C LYS A 22 -10.45 5.59 14.87
N GLU A 23 -11.64 5.71 15.44
CA GLU A 23 -11.86 6.49 16.65
C GLU A 23 -11.10 5.89 17.84
N TRP A 24 -11.11 4.56 17.96
CA TRP A 24 -10.37 3.87 19.01
C TRP A 24 -8.86 4.16 18.94
N TYR A 25 -8.28 4.03 17.73
CA TYR A 25 -6.86 4.30 17.54
C TYR A 25 -6.51 5.76 17.78
N LYS A 26 -7.40 6.66 17.41
CA LYS A 26 -7.22 8.08 17.68
C LYS A 26 -7.21 8.37 19.17
N ASN A 27 -8.20 7.85 19.88
CA ASN A 27 -8.37 8.14 21.31
C ASN A 27 -7.30 7.48 22.18
N HIS A 28 -6.87 6.28 21.82
CA HIS A 28 -5.96 5.51 22.69
C HIS A 28 -4.52 5.53 22.24
N LEU A 29 -4.25 5.66 20.96
CA LEU A 29 -2.89 5.67 20.45
C LEU A 29 -2.48 7.01 19.86
N GLY A 30 -3.39 7.99 19.84
CA GLY A 30 -3.05 9.33 19.38
C GLY A 30 -2.84 9.45 17.88
N ILE A 31 -3.30 8.45 17.11
CA ILE A 31 -3.20 8.53 15.66
C ILE A 31 -4.31 9.45 15.15
N PRO A 32 -3.99 10.60 14.53
CA PRO A 32 -5.02 11.58 14.13
C PRO A 32 -5.71 11.14 12.84
N THR A 33 -6.47 10.06 12.95
CA THR A 33 -7.13 9.42 11.80
C THR A 33 -8.09 10.35 11.06
N ASP A 34 -8.12 10.20 9.75
CA ASP A 34 -9.06 10.89 8.88
C ASP A 34 -9.99 9.86 8.21
N GLN A 35 -10.70 10.27 7.17
CA GLN A 35 -11.66 9.37 6.50
C GLN A 35 -11.01 8.16 5.84
N TYR A 36 -9.71 8.23 5.54
CA TYR A 36 -8.99 7.14 4.86
C TYR A 36 -8.14 6.30 5.81
N GLY A 37 -7.98 6.71 7.05
CA GLY A 37 -7.07 6.09 7.99
C GLY A 37 -6.02 7.10 8.42
N TRP A 38 -4.76 6.81 8.20
CA TRP A 38 -3.70 7.78 8.48
C TRP A 38 -2.49 7.51 7.61
N THR A 39 -1.80 8.58 7.22
CA THR A 39 -0.55 8.49 6.45
C THR A 39 0.62 8.81 7.35
N PHE A 40 1.51 7.84 7.53
CA PHE A 40 2.76 8.04 8.26
C PHE A 40 3.83 8.49 7.29
N TRP A 41 4.42 9.64 7.53
CA TRP A 41 5.47 10.21 6.67
C TRP A 41 6.84 9.89 7.27
N TRP A 42 7.78 9.55 6.40
CA TRP A 42 9.14 9.21 6.81
C TRP A 42 10.09 9.55 5.67
N LYS A 43 11.40 9.44 5.94
CA LYS A 43 12.43 9.63 4.92
C LYS A 43 13.20 8.34 4.75
N ASP A 44 13.56 8.02 3.50
CA ASP A 44 14.42 6.88 3.25
C ASP A 44 15.88 7.27 3.54
N GLU A 45 16.78 6.32 3.35
CA GLU A 45 18.21 6.54 3.64
C GLU A 45 18.85 7.61 2.76
N ASN A 46 18.22 7.95 1.64
CA ASN A 46 18.69 8.99 0.73
C ASN A 46 18.02 10.34 0.99
N GLY A 47 17.20 10.45 2.02
CA GLY A 47 16.51 11.68 2.38
C GLY A 47 15.25 11.95 1.60
N ASN A 48 14.77 10.99 0.80
CA ASN A 48 13.54 11.17 0.03
C ASN A 48 12.32 11.01 0.93
N LYS A 49 11.32 11.87 0.73
CA LYS A 49 10.05 11.79 1.46
C LYS A 49 9.27 10.57 1.02
N CYS A 50 8.85 9.78 1.99
CA CYS A 50 8.09 8.57 1.75
C CYS A 50 6.90 8.53 2.68
N SER A 51 5.97 7.62 2.39
CA SER A 51 4.78 7.47 3.22
C SER A 51 4.38 6.01 3.33
N THR A 52 3.74 5.70 4.46
CA THR A 52 3.11 4.40 4.69
C THR A 52 1.67 4.70 5.10
N GLN A 53 0.73 4.17 4.34
CA GLN A 53 -0.69 4.36 4.61
C GLN A 53 -1.22 3.24 5.51
N TRP A 54 -1.90 3.62 6.58
CA TRP A 54 -2.60 2.70 7.47
C TRP A 54 -4.10 2.89 7.26
N SER A 55 -4.82 1.86 6.83
CA SER A 55 -6.23 2.02 6.47
C SER A 55 -7.07 0.81 6.87
N PRO A 56 -8.09 1.01 7.71
CA PRO A 56 -9.10 -0.01 7.93
C PRO A 56 -10.13 0.01 6.79
N PHE A 57 -10.50 -1.18 6.34
CA PHE A 57 -11.50 -1.40 5.29
C PHE A 57 -12.70 -2.11 5.89
N LYS A 58 -13.85 -1.98 5.25
CA LYS A 58 -15.03 -2.76 5.64
C LYS A 58 -14.77 -4.24 5.44
N GLU A 59 -15.32 -5.08 6.31
CA GLU A 59 -15.06 -6.53 6.26
C GLU A 59 -15.59 -7.19 4.98
N ASP A 60 -16.56 -6.56 4.31
CA ASP A 60 -17.11 -7.07 3.06
C ASP A 60 -16.41 -6.51 1.81
N THR A 61 -15.30 -5.82 1.98
CA THR A 61 -14.56 -5.29 0.83
C THR A 61 -14.11 -6.41 -0.10
N THR A 62 -14.19 -6.15 -1.40
CA THR A 62 -13.66 -7.05 -2.41
C THR A 62 -12.26 -6.65 -2.86
N TYR A 63 -11.71 -5.59 -2.29
CA TYR A 63 -10.43 -5.05 -2.73
C TYR A 63 -9.28 -6.02 -2.52
N PHE A 64 -9.38 -6.89 -1.51
CA PHE A 64 -8.33 -7.88 -1.23
C PHE A 64 -8.49 -9.16 -2.04
N SER A 65 -9.59 -9.31 -2.78
CA SER A 65 -9.82 -10.52 -3.59
C SER A 65 -8.74 -10.68 -4.64
N PRO A 66 -8.30 -11.90 -4.98
CA PRO A 66 -8.88 -13.17 -4.56
C PRO A 66 -8.36 -13.70 -3.21
N SER A 67 -7.60 -12.91 -2.45
CA SER A 67 -7.18 -13.31 -1.11
C SER A 67 -8.37 -13.34 -0.16
N GLU A 68 -8.39 -14.33 0.72
CA GLU A 68 -9.38 -14.44 1.78
C GLU A 68 -8.85 -13.95 3.12
N LYS A 69 -7.65 -13.38 3.12
CA LYS A 69 -7.02 -12.89 4.34
C LYS A 69 -7.68 -11.61 4.83
N GLN A 70 -7.48 -11.32 6.10
CA GLN A 70 -8.06 -10.12 6.72
C GLN A 70 -7.25 -8.85 6.47
N PHE A 71 -6.12 -8.97 5.79
CA PHE A 71 -5.23 -7.84 5.55
C PHE A 71 -4.66 -7.89 4.13
N MET A 72 -4.13 -6.75 3.70
CA MET A 72 -3.34 -6.65 2.48
C MET A 72 -2.21 -5.67 2.73
N MET A 73 -0.99 -6.07 2.37
CA MET A 73 0.17 -5.20 2.47
C MET A 73 0.42 -4.50 1.14
N ASN A 74 0.96 -3.29 1.22
CA ASN A 74 1.39 -2.53 0.07
C ASN A 74 2.88 -2.26 0.22
N PHE A 75 3.65 -2.54 -0.84
CA PHE A 75 5.08 -2.26 -0.87
C PHE A 75 5.40 -1.21 -1.92
N ARG A 76 6.25 -0.26 -1.56
CA ARG A 76 6.75 0.76 -2.46
C ARG A 76 7.83 0.15 -3.36
N VAL A 77 7.78 0.48 -4.66
CA VAL A 77 8.76 0.00 -5.64
C VAL A 77 9.22 1.17 -6.51
N GLU A 78 10.37 1.03 -7.15
CA GLU A 78 10.91 2.09 -8.01
C GLU A 78 10.38 2.03 -9.44
N ASN A 79 10.22 0.82 -9.98
CA ASN A 79 9.79 0.63 -11.37
C ASN A 79 8.82 -0.53 -11.44
N LEU A 80 7.54 -0.21 -11.34
CA LEU A 80 6.50 -1.23 -11.25
C LEU A 80 6.39 -2.05 -12.52
N LYS A 81 6.41 -1.39 -13.68
CA LYS A 81 6.23 -2.08 -14.96
C LYS A 81 7.34 -3.11 -15.19
N GLU A 82 8.58 -2.71 -14.94
CA GLU A 82 9.71 -3.62 -15.08
C GLU A 82 9.65 -4.73 -14.05
N LEU A 83 9.30 -4.41 -12.82
CA LEU A 83 9.20 -5.41 -11.75
C LEU A 83 8.14 -6.47 -12.09
N LEU A 84 6.96 -6.07 -12.53
CA LEU A 84 5.91 -7.02 -12.85
C LEU A 84 6.32 -7.93 -14.01
N LYS A 85 7.04 -7.40 -14.98
CA LYS A 85 7.57 -8.20 -16.09
C LYS A 85 8.52 -9.28 -15.57
N VAL A 86 9.45 -8.90 -14.71
CA VAL A 86 10.42 -9.83 -14.12
C VAL A 86 9.71 -10.86 -13.24
N LEU A 87 8.77 -10.42 -12.42
CA LEU A 87 8.03 -11.34 -11.55
C LEU A 87 7.23 -12.36 -12.35
N LYS A 88 6.63 -11.94 -13.46
CA LYS A 88 5.90 -12.85 -14.34
C LYS A 88 6.86 -13.90 -14.92
N GLU A 89 8.05 -13.51 -15.34
CA GLU A 89 9.05 -14.43 -15.84
C GLU A 89 9.51 -15.42 -14.76
N GLU A 90 9.48 -15.00 -13.49
CA GLU A 90 9.82 -15.84 -12.35
C GLU A 90 8.66 -16.75 -11.90
N GLY A 91 7.52 -16.67 -12.57
CA GLY A 91 6.37 -17.53 -12.25
C GLY A 91 5.45 -16.99 -11.18
N VAL A 92 5.59 -15.70 -10.79
CA VAL A 92 4.71 -15.08 -9.81
C VAL A 92 3.35 -14.79 -10.44
N THR A 93 2.29 -15.05 -9.70
CA THR A 93 0.92 -14.77 -10.17
C THR A 93 0.64 -13.26 -10.10
N ILE A 94 0.34 -12.68 -11.26
CA ILE A 94 -0.04 -11.28 -11.37
C ILE A 94 -1.56 -11.20 -11.37
N ILE A 95 -2.13 -10.26 -10.61
CA ILE A 95 -3.57 -10.04 -10.52
C ILE A 95 -3.92 -8.75 -11.26
N GLY A 96 -4.73 -8.87 -12.32
CA GLY A 96 -5.18 -7.70 -13.07
C GLY A 96 -4.07 -6.99 -13.82
N GLU A 97 -4.27 -5.71 -14.06
CA GLU A 97 -3.36 -4.88 -14.83
C GLU A 97 -2.93 -3.65 -14.01
N ILE A 98 -1.87 -2.98 -14.45
CA ILE A 98 -1.40 -1.76 -13.81
C ILE A 98 -2.48 -0.68 -13.92
N GLU A 99 -2.74 0.00 -12.80
CA GLU A 99 -3.61 1.16 -12.74
C GLU A 99 -2.77 2.39 -12.44
N GLU A 100 -3.00 3.47 -13.17
CA GLU A 100 -2.29 4.72 -12.97
C GLU A 100 -3.21 5.80 -12.45
N TYR A 101 -2.72 6.53 -11.46
CA TYR A 101 -3.42 7.67 -10.84
C TYR A 101 -2.43 8.80 -10.65
N ASP A 102 -2.92 9.97 -10.24
CA ASP A 102 -2.06 11.12 -9.96
C ASP A 102 -1.01 10.84 -8.89
N TYR A 103 -1.30 9.93 -7.98
CA TYR A 103 -0.43 9.60 -6.86
C TYR A 103 0.40 8.33 -7.06
N GLY A 104 0.37 7.78 -8.27
CA GLY A 104 1.26 6.67 -8.60
C GLY A 104 0.63 5.57 -9.43
N LYS A 105 1.43 4.53 -9.63
CA LYS A 105 1.03 3.33 -10.36
C LYS A 105 0.89 2.18 -9.37
N PHE A 106 -0.12 1.34 -9.60
CA PHE A 106 -0.43 0.21 -8.74
C PHE A 106 -0.50 -1.07 -9.55
N GLY A 107 0.00 -2.15 -8.96
CA GLY A 107 -0.14 -3.49 -9.52
C GLY A 107 -0.29 -4.48 -8.37
N TRP A 108 -0.74 -5.69 -8.66
CA TRP A 108 -1.06 -6.67 -7.62
C TRP A 108 -0.52 -8.04 -7.98
N ILE A 109 -0.06 -8.75 -6.96
CA ILE A 109 0.46 -10.11 -7.09
C ILE A 109 -0.07 -10.96 -5.94
N LEU A 110 0.10 -12.28 -6.05
CA LEU A 110 -0.15 -13.20 -4.94
C LEU A 110 1.15 -13.82 -4.50
N ASP A 111 1.32 -13.95 -3.18
CA ASP A 111 2.44 -14.72 -2.65
C ASP A 111 2.09 -16.22 -2.62
N PRO A 112 3.02 -17.10 -2.21
CA PRO A 112 2.75 -18.55 -2.23
C PRO A 112 1.61 -19.00 -1.33
N GLU A 113 1.21 -18.20 -0.36
CA GLU A 113 0.12 -18.56 0.55
C GLU A 113 -1.19 -17.86 0.22
N GLY A 114 -1.24 -17.18 -0.92
CA GLY A 114 -2.48 -16.53 -1.36
C GLY A 114 -2.70 -15.15 -0.78
N ASN A 115 -1.69 -14.55 -0.16
CA ASN A 115 -1.80 -13.16 0.26
C ASN A 115 -1.70 -12.26 -0.96
N LYS A 116 -2.68 -11.37 -1.14
CA LYS A 116 -2.61 -10.37 -2.18
C LYS A 116 -1.68 -9.26 -1.72
N ILE A 117 -0.76 -8.87 -2.58
CA ILE A 117 0.20 -7.80 -2.30
C ILE A 117 -0.01 -6.71 -3.32
N GLU A 118 -0.16 -5.49 -2.85
CA GLU A 118 -0.22 -4.32 -3.70
C GLU A 118 1.18 -3.74 -3.85
N LEU A 119 1.60 -3.50 -5.08
CA LEU A 119 2.88 -2.88 -5.38
C LEU A 119 2.61 -1.48 -5.89
N TRP A 120 3.30 -0.49 -5.34
CA TRP A 120 3.04 0.92 -5.60
C TRP A 120 4.32 1.64 -6.00
N GLU A 121 4.29 2.24 -7.20
CA GLU A 121 5.34 3.14 -7.65
C GLU A 121 4.82 4.55 -7.46
N PRO A 122 5.24 5.27 -6.41
CA PRO A 122 4.74 6.61 -6.14
C PRO A 122 5.19 7.60 -7.21
N VAL A 123 4.31 8.56 -7.53
CA VAL A 123 4.69 9.71 -8.33
C VAL A 123 5.18 10.78 -7.37
N GLY A 124 6.41 11.24 -7.58
CA GLY A 124 7.11 12.02 -6.60
C GLY A 124 6.50 13.35 -6.21
N SER A 125 6.46 14.31 -7.13
CA SER A 125 6.30 15.71 -6.73
C SER A 125 4.90 16.09 -6.27
N VAL A 126 3.87 15.67 -6.97
CA VAL A 126 2.49 16.09 -6.66
C VAL A 126 2.04 15.65 -5.28
N PHE A 127 2.45 14.45 -4.90
CA PHE A 127 2.04 13.85 -3.63
C PHE A 127 2.91 14.30 -2.46
N LEU A 128 4.18 14.61 -2.72
CA LEU A 128 5.15 14.91 -1.67
C LEU A 128 5.26 16.39 -1.32
N GLU A 129 4.92 17.28 -2.25
CA GLU A 129 5.08 18.73 -2.06
C GLU A 129 4.19 19.30 -0.96
N ASP A 130 3.05 18.70 -0.70
CA ASP A 130 2.10 19.21 0.28
C ASP A 130 2.45 18.84 1.72
N LYS A 131 3.56 18.14 1.93
CA LYS A 131 3.93 17.63 3.25
C LYS A 131 5.33 18.06 3.64
N ASP A 132 5.45 18.55 4.85
CA ASP A 132 6.75 18.85 5.48
C ASP A 132 7.14 17.70 6.39
N LEU A 133 8.36 17.28 6.24
CA LEU A 133 8.94 16.25 7.12
C LEU A 133 10.00 16.87 8.01
#